data_04d3914cb0334822ee914f8247288b56
#
_entry.id   04d3914cb0334822ee914f8247288b56
#
_cell.length_a   1.000
_cell.length_b   1.000
_cell.length_c   1.000
_cell.angle_alpha   90.00
_cell.angle_beta   90.00
_cell.angle_gamma   90.00
#
_symmetry.space_group_name_H-M   'P 1'
#
loop_
_entity.id
_entity.type
_entity.pdbx_description
1 polymer ?
#
loop_
_entity_poly.entity_id
_entity_poly.type
_entity_poly.pdbx_seq_one_letter_code
_entity_poly.pdbx_strand_id
1 'polypeptide(L)'
;MKLYAPKVAFAVVVANMVGTCVFTSLGFQLLGLSDTRVILLLWLIGGICALCGALCYAELGVRHPESGGEYHFLTELVHPYAGFISGFVSATVGFAAPIALAALTFGSYLQAGFLPVDPQWSATALIIGLVVVHTRTRR
;
A
#
# COMPACT_ATOMS: atom_id res chain seq x y z
N MET A 1 -25.63 -9.06 -3.68
CA MET A 1 -24.34 -8.37 -3.50
C MET A 1 -24.63 -6.88 -3.36
N LYS A 2 -24.36 -6.24 -2.19
CA LYS A 2 -24.56 -4.79 -2.05
C LYS A 2 -23.45 -4.10 -2.81
N LEU A 3 -23.77 -3.52 -3.96
CA LEU A 3 -22.83 -2.64 -4.68
C LEU A 3 -22.57 -1.42 -3.80
N TYR A 4 -21.33 -1.25 -3.39
CA TYR A 4 -20.92 -0.03 -2.70
C TYR A 4 -21.12 1.15 -3.64
N ALA A 5 -21.67 2.25 -3.10
CA ALA A 5 -21.79 3.47 -3.89
C ALA A 5 -20.40 3.88 -4.43
N PRO A 6 -20.27 4.33 -5.69
CA PRO A 6 -18.98 4.67 -6.30
C PRO A 6 -18.17 5.67 -5.46
N LYS A 7 -18.83 6.54 -4.72
CA LYS A 7 -18.20 7.48 -3.77
C LYS A 7 -17.45 6.77 -2.63
N VAL A 8 -17.99 5.65 -2.11
CA VAL A 8 -17.35 4.87 -1.04
C VAL A 8 -16.14 4.13 -1.59
N ALA A 9 -16.25 3.53 -2.78
CA ALA A 9 -15.12 2.89 -3.45
C ALA A 9 -13.98 3.87 -3.70
N PHE A 10 -14.30 5.06 -4.22
CA PHE A 10 -13.33 6.14 -4.42
C PHE A 10 -12.65 6.55 -3.10
N ALA A 11 -13.42 6.77 -2.04
CA ALA A 11 -12.88 7.16 -0.73
C ALA A 11 -11.93 6.08 -0.15
N VAL A 12 -12.26 4.80 -0.31
CA VAL A 12 -11.40 3.69 0.13
C VAL A 12 -10.09 3.64 -0.66
N VAL A 13 -10.14 3.84 -1.99
CA VAL A 13 -8.93 3.88 -2.83
C VAL A 13 -8.03 5.04 -2.43
N VAL A 14 -8.58 6.24 -2.27
CA VAL A 14 -7.82 7.43 -1.83
C VAL A 14 -7.21 7.20 -0.44
N ALA A 15 -7.98 6.65 0.50
CA ALA A 15 -7.48 6.34 1.84
C ALA A 15 -6.33 5.33 1.84
N ASN A 16 -6.35 4.35 0.93
CA ASN A 16 -5.23 3.42 0.75
C ASN A 16 -3.99 4.06 0.10
N MET A 17 -4.18 5.03 -0.78
CA MET A 17 -3.08 5.75 -1.42
C MET A 17 -2.37 6.72 -0.47
N VAL A 18 -3.14 7.42 0.37
CA VAL A 18 -2.61 8.34 1.41
C VAL A 18 -2.25 7.52 2.65
N GLY A 19 -1.29 6.64 2.50
CA GLY A 19 -0.80 5.79 3.59
C GLY A 19 0.50 6.29 4.19
N THR A 20 0.98 5.56 5.19
CA THR A 20 2.27 5.81 5.89
C THR A 20 3.45 5.93 4.93
N CYS A 21 3.40 5.21 3.79
CA CYS A 21 4.46 5.20 2.80
C CYS A 21 4.77 6.59 2.23
N VAL A 22 3.77 7.46 2.04
CA VAL A 22 3.98 8.82 1.53
C VAL A 22 4.83 9.63 2.51
N PHE A 23 4.48 9.59 3.79
CA PHE A 23 5.20 10.35 4.83
C PHE A 23 6.58 9.78 5.13
N THR A 24 6.71 8.46 5.18
CA THR A 24 7.98 7.79 5.44
C THR A 24 8.95 7.98 4.28
N SER A 25 8.47 7.84 3.02
CA SER A 25 9.28 8.05 1.82
C SER A 25 9.82 9.47 1.74
N LEU A 26 8.99 10.47 2.05
CA LEU A 26 9.42 11.87 2.08
C LEU A 26 10.54 12.09 3.12
N GLY A 27 10.41 11.48 4.29
CA GLY A 27 11.44 11.55 5.34
C GLY A 27 12.80 11.03 4.85
N PHE A 28 12.83 9.86 4.21
CA PHE A 28 14.07 9.29 3.65
C PHE A 28 14.64 10.14 2.51
N GLN A 29 13.79 10.70 1.66
CA GLN A 29 14.24 11.59 0.57
C GLN A 29 14.89 12.87 1.10
N LEU A 30 14.36 13.45 2.17
CA LEU A 30 14.93 14.63 2.82
C LEU A 30 16.30 14.37 3.45
N LEU A 31 16.58 13.14 3.89
CA LEU A 31 17.90 12.75 4.40
C LEU A 31 18.95 12.59 3.29
N GLY A 32 18.52 12.20 2.09
CA GLY A 32 19.42 11.94 0.95
C GLY A 32 19.56 13.07 -0.05
N LEU A 33 18.59 13.97 -0.11
CA LEU A 33 18.53 15.05 -1.11
C LEU A 33 18.42 16.40 -0.40
N SER A 34 19.41 17.25 -0.60
CA SER A 34 19.46 18.59 0.01
C SER A 34 18.62 19.64 -0.73
N ASP A 35 18.24 19.37 -1.99
CA ASP A 35 17.52 20.34 -2.81
C ASP A 35 16.02 20.00 -2.90
N THR A 36 15.20 20.83 -2.29
CA THR A 36 13.74 20.72 -2.30
C THR A 36 13.15 20.72 -3.71
N ARG A 37 13.77 21.41 -4.67
CA ARG A 37 13.29 21.47 -6.06
C ARG A 37 13.40 20.12 -6.74
N VAL A 38 14.48 19.38 -6.47
CA VAL A 38 14.68 18.02 -7.01
C VAL A 38 13.60 17.08 -6.46
N ILE A 39 13.29 17.16 -5.16
CA ILE A 39 12.23 16.36 -4.55
C ILE A 39 10.88 16.65 -5.21
N LEU A 40 10.52 17.93 -5.37
CA LEU A 40 9.26 18.31 -6.02
C LEU A 40 9.19 17.84 -7.48
N LEU A 41 10.28 17.91 -8.24
CA LEU A 41 10.32 17.40 -9.61
C LEU A 41 10.14 15.88 -9.66
N LEU A 42 10.79 15.14 -8.77
CA LEU A 42 10.63 13.69 -8.66
C LEU A 42 9.18 13.31 -8.34
N TRP A 43 8.55 14.04 -7.44
CA TRP A 43 7.14 13.81 -7.09
C TRP A 43 6.21 14.14 -8.25
N LEU A 44 6.48 15.21 -8.99
CA LEU A 44 5.71 15.58 -10.19
C LEU A 44 5.82 14.50 -11.28
N ILE A 45 7.04 14.08 -11.60
CA ILE A 45 7.26 13.04 -12.61
C ILE A 45 6.63 11.71 -12.16
N GLY A 46 6.86 11.31 -10.90
CA GLY A 46 6.25 10.11 -10.33
C GLY A 46 4.72 10.16 -10.35
N GLY A 47 4.14 11.32 -10.05
CA GLY A 47 2.69 11.54 -10.12
C GLY A 47 2.12 11.40 -11.53
N ILE A 48 2.82 11.92 -12.54
CA ILE A 48 2.43 11.77 -13.96
C ILE A 48 2.51 10.29 -14.37
N CYS A 49 3.60 9.61 -14.04
CA CYS A 49 3.74 8.18 -14.33
C CYS A 49 2.64 7.35 -13.65
N ALA A 50 2.34 7.64 -12.38
CA ALA A 50 1.28 6.97 -11.63
C ALA A 50 -0.10 7.21 -12.26
N LEU A 51 -0.39 8.43 -12.72
CA LEU A 51 -1.62 8.77 -13.42
C LEU A 51 -1.76 7.99 -14.72
N CYS A 52 -0.70 7.91 -15.53
CA CYS A 52 -0.70 7.11 -16.76
C CYS A 52 -0.98 5.63 -16.45
N GLY A 53 -0.33 5.07 -15.44
CA GLY A 53 -0.59 3.70 -14.98
C GLY A 53 -2.04 3.49 -14.53
N ALA A 54 -2.59 4.42 -13.75
CA ALA A 54 -3.97 4.37 -13.30
C ALA A 54 -4.98 4.38 -14.46
N LEU A 55 -4.73 5.18 -15.49
CA LEU A 55 -5.58 5.21 -16.70
C LEU A 55 -5.52 3.88 -17.47
N CYS A 56 -4.34 3.27 -17.60
CA CYS A 56 -4.20 1.94 -18.21
C CYS A 56 -4.96 0.88 -17.41
N TYR A 57 -4.84 0.87 -16.09
CA TYR A 57 -5.59 -0.07 -15.24
C TYR A 57 -7.10 0.18 -15.27
N ALA A 58 -7.53 1.44 -15.37
CA ALA A 58 -8.95 1.77 -15.53
C ALA A 58 -9.53 1.20 -16.83
N GLU A 59 -8.81 1.32 -17.95
CA GLU A 59 -9.20 0.75 -19.24
C GLU A 59 -9.27 -0.79 -19.18
N LEU A 60 -8.27 -1.43 -18.57
CA LEU A 60 -8.26 -2.89 -18.37
C LEU A 60 -9.44 -3.34 -17.50
N GLY A 61 -9.74 -2.63 -16.43
CA GLY A 61 -10.87 -2.94 -15.55
C GLY A 61 -12.23 -2.79 -16.21
N VAL A 62 -12.37 -1.92 -17.20
CA VAL A 62 -13.61 -1.80 -18.01
C VAL A 62 -13.74 -2.93 -19.01
N ARG A 63 -12.63 -3.35 -19.65
CA ARG A 63 -12.61 -4.42 -20.64
C ARG A 63 -12.73 -5.82 -20.04
N HIS A 64 -12.14 -6.01 -18.86
CA HIS A 64 -12.11 -7.27 -18.12
C HIS A 64 -12.69 -7.07 -16.72
N PRO A 65 -14.03 -7.00 -16.57
CA PRO A 65 -14.70 -6.65 -15.32
C PRO A 65 -14.69 -7.80 -14.28
N GLU A 66 -13.84 -8.79 -14.45
CA GLU A 66 -13.73 -9.92 -13.53
C GLU A 66 -12.91 -9.57 -12.29
N SER A 67 -13.22 -10.23 -11.17
CA SER A 67 -12.51 -10.01 -9.92
C SER A 67 -11.16 -10.73 -9.93
N GLY A 68 -10.11 -10.07 -9.46
CA GLY A 68 -8.76 -10.64 -9.40
C GLY A 68 -7.65 -9.62 -9.62
N GLY A 69 -8.01 -8.42 -10.10
CA GLY A 69 -7.06 -7.32 -10.27
C GLY A 69 -5.88 -7.70 -11.16
N GLU A 70 -4.67 -7.34 -10.75
CA GLU A 70 -3.43 -7.55 -11.49
C GLU A 70 -3.17 -9.04 -11.80
N TYR A 71 -3.47 -9.93 -10.86
CA TYR A 71 -3.37 -11.38 -11.07
C TYR A 71 -4.18 -11.82 -12.30
N HIS A 72 -5.44 -11.39 -12.37
CA HIS A 72 -6.34 -11.76 -13.46
C HIS A 72 -5.89 -11.20 -14.81
N PHE A 73 -5.53 -9.92 -14.84
CA PHE A 73 -5.06 -9.27 -16.07
C PHE A 73 -3.81 -9.93 -16.64
N LEU A 74 -2.82 -10.24 -15.78
CA LEU A 74 -1.60 -10.90 -16.24
C LEU A 74 -1.82 -12.34 -16.65
N THR A 75 -2.74 -13.05 -15.99
CA THR A 75 -3.09 -14.42 -16.36
C THR A 75 -3.74 -14.49 -17.73
N GLU A 76 -4.65 -13.57 -18.03
CA GLU A 76 -5.44 -13.59 -19.27
C GLU A 76 -4.69 -12.95 -20.44
N LEU A 77 -4.02 -11.82 -20.22
CA LEU A 77 -3.40 -11.03 -21.29
C LEU A 77 -1.97 -11.45 -21.64
N VAL A 78 -1.25 -12.05 -20.69
CA VAL A 78 0.16 -12.37 -20.87
C VAL A 78 0.37 -13.88 -20.82
N HIS A 79 0.30 -14.47 -19.65
CA HIS A 79 0.48 -15.90 -19.44
C HIS A 79 0.08 -16.31 -18.00
N PRO A 80 -0.50 -17.50 -17.78
CA PRO A 80 -0.88 -17.97 -16.44
C PRO A 80 0.25 -17.94 -15.41
N TYR A 81 1.49 -18.24 -15.80
CA TYR A 81 2.65 -18.15 -14.90
C TYR A 81 2.96 -16.71 -14.46
N ALA A 82 2.79 -15.72 -15.34
CA ALA A 82 3.00 -14.32 -15.00
C ALA A 82 1.97 -13.86 -13.97
N GLY A 83 0.70 -14.24 -14.14
CA GLY A 83 -0.34 -13.98 -13.16
C GLY A 83 -0.04 -14.63 -11.81
N PHE A 84 0.36 -15.91 -11.80
CA PHE A 84 0.70 -16.60 -10.56
C PHE A 84 1.85 -15.92 -9.81
N ILE A 85 2.93 -15.55 -10.50
CA ILE A 85 4.08 -14.86 -9.89
C ILE A 85 3.63 -13.50 -9.33
N SER A 86 2.87 -12.71 -10.10
CA SER A 86 2.35 -11.42 -9.63
C SER A 86 1.47 -11.58 -8.40
N GLY A 87 0.53 -12.53 -8.42
CA GLY A 87 -0.35 -12.82 -7.28
C GLY A 87 0.44 -13.26 -6.03
N PHE A 88 1.45 -14.10 -6.20
CA PHE A 88 2.32 -14.54 -5.11
C PHE A 88 3.13 -13.38 -4.51
N VAL A 89 3.75 -12.56 -5.36
CA VAL A 89 4.51 -11.38 -4.91
C VAL A 89 3.59 -10.36 -4.24
N SER A 90 2.41 -10.11 -4.79
CA SER A 90 1.43 -9.20 -4.19
C SER A 90 0.97 -9.69 -2.83
N ALA A 91 0.70 -10.99 -2.67
CA ALA A 91 0.25 -11.57 -1.41
C ALA A 91 1.35 -11.57 -0.33
N THR A 92 2.59 -11.89 -0.71
CA THR A 92 3.70 -12.04 0.25
C THR A 92 4.40 -10.72 0.57
N VAL A 93 4.63 -9.88 -0.43
CA VAL A 93 5.38 -8.62 -0.31
C VAL A 93 4.47 -7.41 -0.42
N GLY A 94 3.61 -7.37 -1.44
CA GLY A 94 2.80 -6.19 -1.75
C GLY A 94 1.87 -5.75 -0.62
N PHE A 95 1.27 -6.68 0.10
CA PHE A 95 0.41 -6.38 1.24
C PHE A 95 1.13 -6.43 2.58
N ALA A 96 2.06 -7.36 2.76
CA ALA A 96 2.75 -7.54 4.04
C ALA A 96 3.76 -6.42 4.33
N ALA A 97 4.52 -5.96 3.33
CA ALA A 97 5.55 -4.96 3.54
C ALA A 97 4.98 -3.59 3.99
N PRO A 98 3.91 -3.03 3.40
CA PRO A 98 3.30 -1.79 3.89
C PRO A 98 2.76 -1.90 5.32
N ILE A 99 2.19 -3.05 5.70
CA ILE A 99 1.71 -3.29 7.07
C ILE A 99 2.88 -3.30 8.05
N ALA A 100 3.96 -4.01 7.72
CA ALA A 100 5.16 -4.07 8.53
C ALA A 100 5.81 -2.68 8.69
N LEU A 101 5.91 -1.92 7.59
CA LEU A 101 6.44 -0.56 7.60
C LEU A 101 5.60 0.38 8.46
N ALA A 102 4.27 0.31 8.37
CA ALA A 102 3.37 1.11 9.20
C ALA A 102 3.53 0.77 10.69
N ALA A 103 3.66 -0.51 11.03
CA ALA A 103 3.86 -0.96 12.40
C ALA A 103 5.23 -0.52 12.97
N LEU A 104 6.30 -0.62 12.17
CA LEU A 104 7.63 -0.15 12.56
C LEU A 104 7.67 1.37 12.74
N THR A 105 7.01 2.12 11.86
CA THR A 105 6.88 3.58 11.98
C THR A 105 6.15 3.95 13.26
N PHE A 106 5.05 3.28 13.57
CA PHE A 106 4.34 3.45 14.84
C PHE A 106 5.25 3.19 16.05
N GLY A 107 6.01 2.08 16.01
CA GLY A 107 6.97 1.72 17.06
C GLY A 107 8.05 2.80 17.26
N SER A 108 8.56 3.36 16.18
CA SER A 108 9.56 4.45 16.22
C SER A 108 9.01 5.72 16.85
N TYR A 109 7.76 6.09 16.54
CA TYR A 109 7.10 7.23 17.17
C TYR A 109 6.82 7.00 18.66
N LEU A 110 6.44 5.77 19.02
CA LEU A 110 6.21 5.39 20.40
C LEU A 110 7.50 5.51 21.24
N GLN A 111 8.62 5.04 20.69
CA GLN A 111 9.94 5.16 21.33
C GLN A 111 10.35 6.62 21.48
N ALA A 112 10.15 7.46 20.47
CA ALA A 112 10.56 8.85 20.49
C ALA A 112 9.75 9.70 21.49
N GLY A 113 8.50 9.33 21.79
CA GLY A 113 7.58 10.17 22.57
C GLY A 113 7.24 9.66 23.97
N PHE A 114 7.17 8.35 24.20
CA PHE A 114 6.50 7.83 25.41
C PHE A 114 7.16 6.66 26.12
N LEU A 115 7.79 5.72 25.44
CA LEU A 115 8.28 4.47 26.03
C LEU A 115 9.62 4.06 25.43
N PRO A 116 10.65 3.78 26.24
CA PRO A 116 11.95 3.30 25.77
C PRO A 116 11.89 1.79 25.39
N VAL A 117 11.02 1.45 24.44
CA VAL A 117 10.85 0.08 23.94
C VAL A 117 11.36 0.02 22.49
N ASP A 118 12.09 -1.02 22.14
CA ASP A 118 12.56 -1.23 20.77
C ASP A 118 11.39 -1.22 19.77
N PRO A 119 11.49 -0.47 18.67
CA PRO A 119 10.42 -0.35 17.66
C PRO A 119 9.95 -1.69 17.10
N GLN A 120 10.83 -2.69 17.02
CA GLN A 120 10.50 -4.02 16.51
C GLN A 120 9.53 -4.77 17.41
N TRP A 121 9.73 -4.72 18.74
CA TRP A 121 8.84 -5.37 19.70
C TRP A 121 7.47 -4.72 19.77
N SER A 122 7.44 -3.38 19.75
CA SER A 122 6.17 -2.63 19.73
C SER A 122 5.40 -2.85 18.42
N ALA A 123 6.08 -2.90 17.26
CA ALA A 123 5.48 -3.22 15.98
C ALA A 123 4.89 -4.65 15.97
N THR A 124 5.65 -5.62 16.48
CA THR A 124 5.19 -7.03 16.55
C THR A 124 3.96 -7.15 17.44
N ALA A 125 3.99 -6.54 18.62
CA ALA A 125 2.86 -6.54 19.55
C ALA A 125 1.61 -5.89 18.93
N LEU A 126 1.78 -4.79 18.19
CA LEU A 126 0.69 -4.11 17.48
C LEU A 126 0.05 -5.03 16.43
N ILE A 127 0.85 -5.68 15.60
CA ILE A 127 0.35 -6.59 14.55
C ILE A 127 -0.42 -7.75 15.19
N ILE A 128 0.16 -8.40 16.19
CA ILE A 128 -0.50 -9.50 16.90
C ILE A 128 -1.82 -9.04 17.54
N GLY A 129 -1.80 -7.88 18.21
CA GLY A 129 -2.99 -7.29 18.83
C GLY A 129 -4.11 -7.04 17.82
N LEU A 130 -3.79 -6.43 16.68
CA LEU A 130 -4.76 -6.18 15.60
C LEU A 130 -5.32 -7.47 15.01
N VAL A 131 -4.48 -8.49 14.80
CA VAL A 131 -4.92 -9.82 14.31
C VAL A 131 -5.88 -10.45 15.31
N VAL A 132 -5.56 -10.44 16.61
CA VAL A 132 -6.44 -11.01 17.66
C VAL A 132 -7.78 -10.26 17.74
N VAL A 133 -7.74 -8.94 17.73
CA VAL A 133 -8.98 -8.12 17.72
C VAL A 133 -9.82 -8.43 16.50
N HIS A 134 -9.21 -8.44 15.31
CA HIS A 134 -9.93 -8.69 14.07
C HIS A 134 -10.56 -10.09 14.01
N THR A 135 -9.83 -11.10 14.46
CA THR A 135 -10.36 -12.49 14.51
C THR A 135 -11.49 -12.66 15.53
N ARG A 136 -11.46 -11.92 16.65
CA ARG A 136 -12.54 -11.95 17.64
C ARG A 136 -13.79 -11.18 17.19
N THR A 137 -13.61 -10.07 16.49
CA THR A 137 -14.73 -9.22 16.03
C THR A 137 -15.51 -9.86 14.87
N ARG A 138 -14.91 -10.79 14.13
CA ARG A 138 -15.58 -11.54 13.05
C ARG A 138 -16.39 -12.76 13.52
N ARG A 139 -16.36 -13.09 14.82
CA ARG A 139 -17.22 -14.11 15.42
C ARG A 139 -18.44 -13.48 16.08
#